data_af390ad20e99bcc84e750f28aeb52b79
#
_entry.id   af390ad20e99bcc84e750f28aeb52b79
#
_cell.length_a   1.000
_cell.length_b   1.000
_cell.length_c   1.000
_cell.angle_alpha   90.00
_cell.angle_beta   90.00
_cell.angle_gamma   90.00
#
_symmetry.space_group_name_H-M   'P 1'
#
loop_
_entity.id
_entity.type
_entity.pdbx_description
1 polymer ?
#
loop_
_entity_poly.entity_id
_entity_poly.type
_entity_poly.pdbx_seq_one_letter_code
_entity_poly.pdbx_strand_id
1 'polypeptide(L)'
;MGLGFLRLALPLLMVAASAPAVAIPRLDLSGYPAAKQGLKRWVIQPSGLLPKSDDAMISTHPLDWRVQLIVGKEVGVDCNVKRLSGPSLSMQRLPKASGKALFELSGPVLVLSTRMACTSEQANGKSFLSLGKQPYLIPYNAFWPVVVDLPDGVELRWRVWKAETRQQEAVKL
;
A
#
# COMPACT_ATOMS: atom_id res chain seq x y z
N MET A 1 -3.96 -78.61 23.70
CA MET A 1 -4.27 -77.98 22.38
C MET A 1 -4.60 -76.52 22.59
N GLY A 2 -3.64 -75.64 22.42
CA GLY A 2 -3.81 -74.15 22.61
C GLY A 2 -3.57 -73.49 21.30
N LEU A 3 -4.64 -72.84 20.70
CA LEU A 3 -4.53 -72.07 19.52
C LEU A 3 -4.02 -70.65 19.89
N GLY A 4 -2.80 -70.32 19.45
CA GLY A 4 -2.27 -68.94 19.53
C GLY A 4 -2.84 -68.07 18.43
N PHE A 5 -3.56 -67.02 18.82
CA PHE A 5 -4.01 -65.97 17.91
C PHE A 5 -2.87 -64.97 17.63
N LEU A 6 -2.32 -65.05 16.45
CA LEU A 6 -1.35 -64.07 15.93
C LEU A 6 -2.08 -62.79 15.56
N ARG A 7 -1.94 -61.71 16.36
CA ARG A 7 -2.46 -60.39 16.04
C ARG A 7 -1.50 -59.69 15.07
N LEU A 8 -1.90 -59.57 13.80
CA LEU A 8 -1.23 -58.70 12.84
C LEU A 8 -1.56 -57.25 13.18
N ALA A 9 -0.59 -56.47 13.59
CA ALA A 9 -0.69 -55.02 13.73
C ALA A 9 -0.36 -54.39 12.37
N LEU A 10 -1.37 -53.78 11.75
CA LEU A 10 -1.23 -53.01 10.50
C LEU A 10 -0.69 -51.62 10.86
N PRO A 11 0.44 -51.15 10.29
CA PRO A 11 0.91 -49.79 10.54
C PRO A 11 0.02 -48.79 9.79
N LEU A 12 -0.57 -47.84 10.51
CA LEU A 12 -1.33 -46.74 9.98
C LEU A 12 -0.35 -45.70 9.36
N LEU A 13 -0.24 -45.68 8.05
CA LEU A 13 0.55 -44.69 7.33
C LEU A 13 -0.16 -43.31 7.41
N MET A 14 0.33 -42.41 8.27
CA MET A 14 -0.11 -41.03 8.26
C MET A 14 0.48 -40.32 7.05
N VAL A 15 -0.34 -40.03 6.04
CA VAL A 15 -0.01 -39.16 4.94
C VAL A 15 -0.13 -37.72 5.46
N ALA A 16 0.99 -37.09 5.72
CA ALA A 16 1.05 -35.64 6.01
C ALA A 16 0.69 -34.87 4.74
N ALA A 17 -0.51 -34.28 4.69
CA ALA A 17 -0.90 -33.36 3.64
C ALA A 17 -0.08 -32.07 3.79
N SER A 18 0.92 -31.88 2.94
CA SER A 18 1.66 -30.63 2.83
C SER A 18 0.74 -29.57 2.23
N ALA A 19 0.40 -28.54 3.01
CA ALA A 19 -0.29 -27.36 2.50
C ALA A 19 0.57 -26.69 1.42
N PRO A 20 -0.02 -26.23 0.30
CA PRO A 20 0.74 -25.52 -0.73
C PRO A 20 1.34 -24.25 -0.12
N ALA A 21 2.66 -24.13 -0.16
CA ALA A 21 3.34 -22.90 0.21
C ALA A 21 2.97 -21.82 -0.82
N VAL A 22 2.23 -20.80 -0.40
CA VAL A 22 1.95 -19.62 -1.23
C VAL A 22 3.26 -18.87 -1.39
N ALA A 23 3.86 -18.94 -2.56
CA ALA A 23 5.07 -18.20 -2.88
C ALA A 23 4.75 -16.69 -2.86
N ILE A 24 5.39 -15.95 -1.96
CA ILE A 24 5.35 -14.47 -1.99
C ILE A 24 6.03 -14.04 -3.30
N PRO A 25 5.35 -13.29 -4.19
CA PRO A 25 5.95 -12.82 -5.43
C PRO A 25 7.27 -12.09 -5.12
N ARG A 26 8.35 -12.47 -5.80
CA ARG A 26 9.62 -11.75 -5.67
C ARG A 26 9.42 -10.31 -6.15
N LEU A 27 9.96 -9.36 -5.37
CA LEU A 27 10.00 -7.96 -5.77
C LEU A 27 10.82 -7.83 -7.07
N ASP A 28 10.12 -7.60 -8.19
CA ASP A 28 10.75 -7.39 -9.48
C ASP A 28 10.73 -5.91 -9.85
N LEU A 29 11.89 -5.27 -9.73
CA LEU A 29 12.12 -3.88 -10.16
C LEU A 29 12.78 -3.80 -11.53
N SER A 30 12.92 -4.92 -12.26
CA SER A 30 13.43 -4.90 -13.63
C SER A 30 12.53 -4.04 -14.53
N GLY A 31 13.14 -3.27 -15.41
CA GLY A 31 12.42 -2.35 -16.29
C GLY A 31 12.05 -1.00 -15.68
N TYR A 32 12.27 -0.78 -14.39
CA TYR A 32 12.21 0.56 -13.82
C TYR A 32 13.56 1.28 -14.01
N PRO A 33 13.55 2.55 -14.47
CA PRO A 33 14.78 3.33 -14.54
C PRO A 33 15.34 3.58 -13.13
N ALA A 34 16.61 3.91 -13.01
CA ALA A 34 17.18 4.37 -11.75
C ALA A 34 16.45 5.61 -11.26
N ALA A 35 16.32 5.77 -9.94
CA ALA A 35 15.78 7.00 -9.37
C ALA A 35 16.66 8.19 -9.79
N LYS A 36 16.03 9.32 -10.13
CA LYS A 36 16.74 10.56 -10.46
C LYS A 36 17.52 11.08 -9.26
N GLN A 37 18.58 11.83 -9.53
CA GLN A 37 19.34 12.47 -8.46
C GLN A 37 18.44 13.32 -7.55
N GLY A 38 18.58 13.18 -6.24
CA GLY A 38 17.77 13.88 -5.25
C GLY A 38 16.43 13.23 -4.94
N LEU A 39 16.08 12.12 -5.60
CA LEU A 39 14.90 11.34 -5.31
C LEU A 39 15.26 10.01 -4.65
N LYS A 40 14.45 9.59 -3.69
CA LYS A 40 14.51 8.28 -3.04
C LYS A 40 13.35 7.41 -3.53
N ARG A 41 13.65 6.15 -3.83
CA ARG A 41 12.66 5.18 -4.29
C ARG A 41 11.95 4.51 -3.13
N TRP A 42 10.62 4.56 -3.19
CA TRP A 42 9.70 3.86 -2.32
C TRP A 42 8.98 2.77 -3.10
N VAL A 43 8.76 1.61 -2.48
CA VAL A 43 8.10 0.49 -3.12
C VAL A 43 7.01 -0.06 -2.21
N ILE A 44 5.80 -0.19 -2.77
CA ILE A 44 4.70 -0.91 -2.15
C ILE A 44 4.55 -2.21 -2.92
N GLN A 45 4.66 -3.34 -2.21
CA GLN A 45 4.37 -4.64 -2.77
C GLN A 45 3.06 -5.13 -2.18
N PRO A 46 1.93 -4.99 -2.89
CA PRO A 46 0.67 -5.56 -2.46
C PRO A 46 0.82 -7.08 -2.36
N SER A 47 0.25 -7.68 -1.34
CA SER A 47 0.23 -9.15 -1.25
C SER A 47 -0.54 -9.70 -2.45
N GLY A 48 0.00 -10.74 -3.10
CA GLY A 48 -0.65 -11.39 -4.26
C GLY A 48 -2.00 -12.04 -3.94
N LEU A 49 -2.36 -12.13 -2.66
CA LEU A 49 -3.67 -12.57 -2.21
C LEU A 49 -4.42 -11.35 -1.67
N LEU A 50 -5.62 -11.14 -2.19
CA LEU A 50 -6.56 -10.20 -1.59
C LEU A 50 -6.79 -10.63 -0.14
N PRO A 51 -6.60 -9.74 0.86
CA PRO A 51 -6.99 -10.08 2.21
C PRO A 51 -8.49 -10.37 2.20
N LYS A 52 -8.86 -11.58 2.63
CA LYS A 52 -10.27 -11.93 2.81
C LYS A 52 -10.92 -10.85 3.67
N SER A 53 -12.08 -10.39 3.26
CA SER A 53 -12.95 -9.59 4.11
C SER A 53 -13.98 -10.54 4.67
N ASP A 54 -14.12 -10.56 5.99
CA ASP A 54 -15.21 -11.29 6.65
C ASP A 54 -16.55 -10.54 6.50
N ASP A 55 -16.51 -9.32 5.97
CA ASP A 55 -17.68 -8.51 5.70
C ASP A 55 -18.21 -8.82 4.28
N ALA A 56 -19.37 -9.46 4.22
CA ALA A 56 -20.05 -9.80 2.96
C ALA A 56 -20.48 -8.56 2.14
N MET A 57 -20.52 -7.38 2.77
CA MET A 57 -20.83 -6.12 2.07
C MET A 57 -19.65 -5.57 1.28
N ILE A 58 -18.44 -6.07 1.50
CA ILE A 58 -17.22 -5.63 0.82
C ILE A 58 -16.92 -6.53 -0.37
N SER A 59 -16.73 -5.94 -1.54
CA SER A 59 -16.34 -6.67 -2.75
C SER A 59 -14.99 -7.36 -2.57
N THR A 60 -14.93 -8.63 -2.96
CA THR A 60 -13.68 -9.40 -3.04
C THR A 60 -13.01 -9.31 -4.41
N HIS A 61 -13.64 -8.60 -5.36
CA HIS A 61 -13.15 -8.49 -6.73
C HIS A 61 -12.02 -7.44 -6.84
N PRO A 62 -10.83 -7.79 -7.38
CA PRO A 62 -9.68 -6.88 -7.43
C PRO A 62 -9.93 -5.57 -8.18
N LEU A 63 -10.77 -5.58 -9.21
CA LEU A 63 -11.09 -4.38 -10.00
C LEU A 63 -11.88 -3.33 -9.21
N ASP A 64 -12.54 -3.73 -8.13
CA ASP A 64 -13.31 -2.85 -7.26
C ASP A 64 -12.45 -2.19 -6.18
N TRP A 65 -11.16 -2.53 -6.16
CA TRP A 65 -10.24 -2.03 -5.13
C TRP A 65 -9.33 -0.94 -5.68
N ARG A 66 -8.90 -0.05 -4.80
CA ARG A 66 -7.94 1.01 -5.09
C ARG A 66 -6.88 1.04 -4.01
N VAL A 67 -5.68 1.46 -4.39
CA VAL A 67 -4.61 1.81 -3.46
C VAL A 67 -4.54 3.33 -3.39
N GLN A 68 -4.64 3.88 -2.19
CA GLN A 68 -4.37 5.29 -1.96
C GLN A 68 -2.89 5.47 -1.64
N LEU A 69 -2.23 6.33 -2.41
CA LEU A 69 -0.88 6.81 -2.13
C LEU A 69 -1.00 8.08 -1.29
N ILE A 70 -0.35 8.09 -0.14
CA ILE A 70 -0.38 9.19 0.82
C ILE A 70 1.05 9.70 0.95
N VAL A 71 1.37 10.73 0.17
CA VAL A 71 2.68 11.39 0.22
C VAL A 71 2.64 12.48 1.26
N GLY A 72 3.68 12.59 2.08
CA GLY A 72 3.69 13.58 3.15
C GLY A 72 5.03 13.72 3.86
N LYS A 73 5.02 14.46 4.96
CA LYS A 73 6.18 14.67 5.83
C LYS A 73 5.77 14.61 7.30
N GLU A 74 6.63 14.07 8.14
CA GLU A 74 6.54 14.29 9.56
C GLU A 74 7.03 15.70 9.91
N VAL A 75 6.22 16.43 10.66
CA VAL A 75 6.54 17.79 11.12
C VAL A 75 6.34 17.89 12.62
N GLY A 76 7.12 18.74 13.28
CA GLY A 76 6.90 19.07 14.68
C GLY A 76 5.53 19.70 14.91
N VAL A 77 4.85 19.30 15.96
CA VAL A 77 3.55 19.87 16.37
C VAL A 77 3.79 21.00 17.37
N ASP A 78 3.11 22.12 17.16
CA ASP A 78 3.03 23.25 18.08
C ASP A 78 1.62 23.85 18.02
N CYS A 79 1.41 25.04 18.56
CA CYS A 79 0.11 25.73 18.51
C CYS A 79 -0.27 26.25 17.11
N ASN A 80 0.63 26.15 16.15
CA ASN A 80 0.41 26.64 14.79
C ASN A 80 -0.28 25.61 13.91
N VAL A 81 -1.17 26.06 13.05
CA VAL A 81 -1.75 25.24 11.99
C VAL A 81 -0.74 25.08 10.88
N LYS A 82 -0.37 23.83 10.57
CA LYS A 82 0.60 23.48 9.54
C LYS A 82 -0.07 22.74 8.39
N ARG A 83 0.40 22.99 7.18
CA ARG A 83 0.00 22.27 5.96
C ARG A 83 1.18 22.12 5.02
N LEU A 84 1.13 21.10 4.15
CA LEU A 84 2.10 20.95 3.09
C LEU A 84 1.63 21.67 1.82
N SER A 85 2.60 22.24 1.10
CA SER A 85 2.44 22.78 -0.24
C SER A 85 3.55 22.23 -1.12
N GLY A 86 3.21 21.85 -2.34
CA GLY A 86 4.16 21.28 -3.28
C GLY A 86 3.48 20.80 -4.56
N PRO A 87 4.25 20.19 -5.48
CA PRO A 87 3.74 19.65 -6.71
C PRO A 87 2.80 18.46 -6.47
N SER A 88 2.06 18.10 -7.48
CA SER A 88 1.25 16.86 -7.48
C SER A 88 2.11 15.66 -7.86
N LEU A 89 1.74 14.49 -7.35
CA LEU A 89 2.32 13.22 -7.79
C LEU A 89 1.95 12.97 -9.25
N SER A 90 2.95 12.72 -10.10
CA SER A 90 2.78 12.41 -11.51
C SER A 90 2.96 10.91 -11.75
N MET A 91 2.28 10.36 -12.76
CA MET A 91 2.40 8.97 -13.18
C MET A 91 3.05 8.90 -14.57
N GLN A 92 4.11 8.11 -14.69
CA GLN A 92 4.74 7.78 -15.95
C GLN A 92 4.56 6.30 -16.26
N ARG A 93 3.92 5.98 -17.37
CA ARG A 93 3.86 4.60 -17.87
C ARG A 93 5.20 4.23 -18.49
N LEU A 94 5.68 3.02 -18.19
CA LEU A 94 6.96 2.53 -18.70
C LEU A 94 6.73 1.78 -20.02
N PRO A 95 7.15 2.32 -21.18
CA PRO A 95 6.79 1.78 -22.50
C PRO A 95 7.37 0.37 -22.76
N LYS A 96 8.49 0.03 -22.13
CA LYS A 96 9.14 -1.28 -22.28
C LYS A 96 8.70 -2.32 -21.24
N ALA A 97 7.86 -1.95 -20.29
CA ALA A 97 7.43 -2.81 -19.19
C ALA A 97 5.90 -2.80 -19.09
N SER A 98 5.27 -3.71 -19.84
CA SER A 98 3.81 -3.83 -19.91
C SER A 98 3.16 -3.84 -18.51
N GLY A 99 2.28 -2.90 -18.28
CA GLY A 99 1.54 -2.76 -17.01
C GLY A 99 2.28 -2.08 -15.86
N LYS A 100 3.59 -1.79 -15.99
CA LYS A 100 4.36 -1.11 -14.94
C LYS A 100 4.22 0.41 -15.06
N ALA A 101 4.11 1.09 -13.93
CA ALA A 101 4.07 2.55 -13.84
C ALA A 101 5.02 3.04 -12.75
N LEU A 102 5.68 4.17 -13.01
CA LEU A 102 6.49 4.91 -12.06
C LEU A 102 5.73 6.16 -11.64
N PHE A 103 5.61 6.37 -10.33
CA PHE A 103 5.06 7.61 -9.78
C PHE A 103 6.21 8.47 -9.30
N GLU A 104 6.14 9.76 -9.56
CA GLU A 104 7.21 10.69 -9.22
C GLU A 104 6.64 11.99 -8.68
N LEU A 105 7.22 12.46 -7.58
CA LEU A 105 7.00 13.80 -7.06
C LEU A 105 8.25 14.63 -7.34
N SER A 106 8.16 15.51 -8.33
CA SER A 106 9.29 16.37 -8.72
C SER A 106 9.12 17.77 -8.14
N GLY A 107 10.08 18.19 -7.30
CA GLY A 107 10.14 19.52 -6.73
C GLY A 107 9.98 19.57 -5.21
N PRO A 108 10.16 20.75 -4.63
CA PRO A 108 10.20 20.91 -3.18
C PRO A 108 8.80 20.78 -2.55
N VAL A 109 8.77 20.13 -1.38
CA VAL A 109 7.58 20.11 -0.51
C VAL A 109 7.84 21.03 0.67
N LEU A 110 7.06 22.10 0.75
CA LEU A 110 7.19 23.16 1.75
C LEU A 110 6.18 22.96 2.88
N VAL A 111 6.60 23.26 4.11
CA VAL A 111 5.71 23.34 5.25
C VAL A 111 5.27 24.80 5.41
N LEU A 112 3.99 25.04 5.26
CA LEU A 112 3.36 26.32 5.55
C LEU A 112 2.80 26.29 6.96
N SER A 113 3.02 27.35 7.73
CA SER A 113 2.60 27.43 9.13
C SER A 113 2.07 28.83 9.45
N THR A 114 1.07 28.90 10.31
CA THR A 114 0.73 30.17 10.99
C THR A 114 1.88 30.59 11.91
N ARG A 115 1.87 31.83 12.36
CA ARG A 115 2.93 32.40 13.21
C ARG A 115 2.34 32.90 14.54
N MET A 116 1.77 31.98 15.32
CA MET A 116 1.34 32.32 16.67
C MET A 116 2.51 32.16 17.65
N ALA A 117 2.56 32.99 18.68
CA ALA A 117 3.52 32.82 19.78
C ALA A 117 3.08 31.63 20.64
N CYS A 118 3.75 30.49 20.47
CA CYS A 118 3.50 29.28 21.23
C CYS A 118 4.31 29.23 22.50
N THR A 119 3.73 28.69 23.58
CA THR A 119 4.51 28.33 24.77
C THR A 119 5.29 27.03 24.55
N SER A 120 6.36 26.79 25.33
CA SER A 120 7.16 25.58 25.22
C SER A 120 6.35 24.30 25.47
N GLU A 121 5.32 24.36 26.28
CA GLU A 121 4.42 23.24 26.59
C GLU A 121 3.54 22.82 25.39
N GLN A 122 3.30 23.75 24.46
CA GLN A 122 2.51 23.50 23.25
C GLN A 122 3.32 22.89 22.11
N ALA A 123 4.65 22.87 22.23
CA ALA A 123 5.54 22.27 21.25
C ALA A 123 5.84 20.82 21.64
N ASN A 124 4.93 19.88 21.30
CA ASN A 124 5.10 18.49 21.70
C ASN A 124 4.77 17.50 20.58
N GLY A 125 5.75 16.65 20.26
CA GLY A 125 5.58 15.53 19.35
C GLY A 125 5.76 15.86 17.88
N LYS A 126 5.40 14.89 17.05
CA LYS A 126 5.43 14.95 15.58
C LYS A 126 4.07 14.50 15.03
N SER A 127 3.70 15.04 13.89
CA SER A 127 2.50 14.65 13.14
C SER A 127 2.84 14.50 11.67
N PHE A 128 2.25 13.48 11.04
CA PHE A 128 2.37 13.29 9.61
C PHE A 128 1.34 14.16 8.89
N LEU A 129 1.81 15.08 8.06
CA LEU A 129 0.98 15.90 7.19
C LEU A 129 0.99 15.33 5.79
N SER A 130 -0.19 15.09 5.22
CA SER A 130 -0.33 14.66 3.83
C SER A 130 -0.26 15.84 2.87
N LEU A 131 0.36 15.62 1.70
CA LEU A 131 0.38 16.55 0.60
C LEU A 131 -0.90 16.40 -0.24
N GLY A 132 -1.50 17.53 -0.61
CA GLY A 132 -2.71 17.55 -1.41
C GLY A 132 -4.01 17.42 -0.60
N LYS A 133 -5.11 17.87 -1.22
CA LYS A 133 -6.46 17.86 -0.60
C LYS A 133 -7.27 16.64 -1.00
N GLN A 134 -6.98 16.06 -2.17
CA GLN A 134 -7.70 14.93 -2.74
C GLN A 134 -6.88 13.65 -2.57
N PRO A 135 -7.52 12.50 -2.30
CA PRO A 135 -6.84 11.23 -2.24
C PRO A 135 -6.29 10.84 -3.63
N TYR A 136 -5.02 10.47 -3.69
CA TYR A 136 -4.43 9.93 -4.93
C TYR A 136 -4.69 8.43 -5.00
N LEU A 137 -5.66 8.03 -5.80
CA LEU A 137 -6.13 6.66 -5.92
C LEU A 137 -5.63 6.03 -7.23
N ILE A 138 -5.06 4.84 -7.13
CA ILE A 138 -4.65 4.01 -8.27
C ILE A 138 -5.37 2.67 -8.22
N PRO A 139 -5.56 1.99 -9.37
CA PRO A 139 -6.10 0.63 -9.38
C PRO A 139 -5.25 -0.30 -8.52
N TYR A 140 -5.91 -1.21 -7.79
CA TYR A 140 -5.22 -2.28 -7.10
C TYR A 140 -4.63 -3.26 -8.13
N ASN A 141 -3.37 -3.63 -7.95
CA ASN A 141 -2.71 -4.65 -8.76
C ASN A 141 -1.86 -5.53 -7.84
N ALA A 142 -2.12 -6.84 -7.85
CA ALA A 142 -1.39 -7.80 -7.04
C ALA A 142 -0.08 -8.29 -7.72
N PHE A 143 0.09 -8.04 -9.02
CA PHE A 143 1.20 -8.60 -9.82
C PHE A 143 2.43 -7.68 -9.87
N TRP A 144 2.19 -6.36 -9.88
CA TRP A 144 3.25 -5.38 -10.03
C TRP A 144 3.42 -4.53 -8.77
N PRO A 145 4.65 -4.25 -8.37
CA PRO A 145 4.89 -3.30 -7.29
C PRO A 145 4.46 -1.89 -7.72
N VAL A 146 4.01 -1.11 -6.75
CA VAL A 146 3.84 0.33 -6.92
C VAL A 146 5.16 1.00 -6.57
N VAL A 147 5.77 1.67 -7.54
CA VAL A 147 7.07 2.33 -7.38
C VAL A 147 6.88 3.83 -7.41
N VAL A 148 7.39 4.50 -6.39
CA VAL A 148 7.22 5.94 -6.18
C VAL A 148 8.57 6.57 -5.86
N ASP A 149 8.99 7.54 -6.65
CA ASP A 149 10.21 8.31 -6.41
C ASP A 149 9.84 9.67 -5.79
N LEU A 150 10.36 9.94 -4.59
CA LEU A 150 10.05 11.12 -3.78
C LEU A 150 11.32 11.89 -3.40
N PRO A 151 11.25 13.22 -3.23
CA PRO A 151 12.36 14.02 -2.69
C PRO A 151 12.75 13.57 -1.29
N ASP A 152 13.98 13.87 -0.91
CA ASP A 152 14.47 13.57 0.44
C ASP A 152 13.61 14.22 1.51
N GLY A 153 13.39 13.51 2.62
CA GLY A 153 12.54 13.95 3.73
C GLY A 153 11.04 13.96 3.42
N VAL A 154 10.62 13.41 2.28
CA VAL A 154 9.21 13.11 1.96
C VAL A 154 8.99 11.62 2.09
N GLU A 155 7.90 11.21 2.72
CA GLU A 155 7.54 9.83 3.01
C GLU A 155 6.33 9.38 2.21
N LEU A 156 6.26 8.09 1.95
CA LEU A 156 5.11 7.41 1.37
C LEU A 156 4.41 6.55 2.41
N ARG A 157 3.12 6.82 2.62
CA ARG A 157 2.20 5.92 3.32
C ARG A 157 1.13 5.47 2.34
N TRP A 158 0.45 4.38 2.64
CA TRP A 158 -0.58 3.86 1.74
C TRP A 158 -1.66 3.11 2.52
N ARG A 159 -2.83 2.96 1.88
CA ARG A 159 -3.92 2.11 2.35
C ARG A 159 -4.75 1.61 1.18
N VAL A 160 -5.51 0.55 1.41
CA VAL A 160 -6.44 -0.01 0.42
C VAL A 160 -7.84 0.56 0.64
N TRP A 161 -8.46 0.97 -0.43
CA TRP A 161 -9.88 1.29 -0.50
C TRP A 161 -10.60 0.13 -1.15
N LYS A 162 -11.68 -0.34 -0.52
CA LYS A 162 -12.50 -1.44 -0.99
C LYS A 162 -13.90 -0.90 -1.26
N ALA A 163 -14.46 -1.23 -2.43
CA ALA A 163 -15.83 -0.87 -2.73
C ALA A 163 -16.80 -1.82 -2.03
N GLU A 164 -18.00 -1.35 -1.80
CA GLU A 164 -19.12 -2.18 -1.42
C GLU A 164 -19.56 -3.08 -2.58
N THR A 165 -20.17 -4.24 -2.28
CA THR A 165 -20.77 -5.12 -3.29
C THR A 165 -22.03 -4.51 -3.88
N ARG A 166 -22.76 -3.71 -3.06
CA ARG A 166 -24.03 -3.09 -3.46
C ARG A 166 -23.78 -1.89 -4.38
N GLN A 167 -24.47 -1.88 -5.51
CA GLN A 167 -24.52 -0.72 -6.42
C GLN A 167 -25.82 0.06 -6.19
N GLN A 168 -25.75 1.37 -6.38
CA GLN A 168 -26.90 2.27 -6.36
C GLN A 168 -27.31 2.62 -7.79
N GLU A 169 -28.62 2.72 -8.05
CA GLU A 169 -29.13 3.16 -9.33
C GLU A 169 -29.19 4.70 -9.38
N ALA A 170 -28.81 5.26 -10.53
CA ALA A 170 -28.96 6.68 -10.79
C ALA A 170 -30.36 6.99 -11.29
N VAL A 171 -30.92 8.13 -10.90
CA VAL A 171 -32.20 8.63 -11.43
C VAL A 171 -31.96 9.32 -12.75
N LYS A 172 -32.72 8.94 -13.80
CA LYS A 172 -32.75 9.68 -15.08
C LYS A 172 -33.69 10.88 -14.93
N LEU A 173 -33.20 12.08 -15.20
CA LEU A 173 -33.97 13.34 -15.26
C LEU A 173 -34.52 13.60 -16.65
#